data_5f0611f98783a57fc32bc5c5c2d4a69e
#
_entry.id   5f0611f98783a57fc32bc5c5c2d4a69e
#
_cell.length_a   1.000
_cell.length_b   1.000
_cell.length_c   1.000
_cell.angle_alpha   90.00
_cell.angle_beta   90.00
_cell.angle_gamma   90.00
#
_symmetry.space_group_name_H-M   'P 1'
#
loop_
_entity.id
_entity.type
_entity.pdbx_description
1 polymer ?
#
loop_
_entity_poly.entity_id
_entity_poly.type
_entity_poly.pdbx_seq_one_letter_code
_entity_poly.pdbx_strand_id
1 'polypeptide(L)'
;MNEEFDKNKIPQPVEEQEIDLIELAKKVWANRKLVFKTCGIAVIVALVVAFSIPKEYATSVTLAPETTGKSTGGSMGALAAMAGVNLGNSGGDDALFPELYPDIVSSTPFLTELFDVKVEDQKGELKIRLYDYLDEHQRSPWWGAIVSAPFKALGWVVSLFKDEPTGQGDGKVNPFMLTKDEAAIADALSKRISVSVDKKTGVTTLSVTMQDPLISAALTDTVMRRLQNYITDYRTNKARHDLKFAEKLYDEAKANYYAAQQKYARYAEYRFA
;
A
#
# COMPACT_ATOMS: atom_id res chain seq x y z
N MET A 1 -19.93 -75.51 -25.62
CA MET A 1 -20.17 -74.45 -24.62
C MET A 1 -19.89 -73.17 -25.38
N ASN A 2 -20.98 -72.63 -25.97
CA ASN A 2 -20.91 -71.50 -26.91
C ASN A 2 -21.15 -70.21 -26.08
N GLU A 3 -20.15 -69.37 -26.02
CA GLU A 3 -20.34 -67.99 -25.58
C GLU A 3 -20.79 -67.17 -26.78
N GLU A 4 -22.04 -66.77 -26.71
CA GLU A 4 -22.73 -65.94 -27.70
C GLU A 4 -22.28 -64.47 -27.44
N PHE A 5 -21.39 -63.99 -28.30
CA PHE A 5 -20.99 -62.56 -28.30
C PHE A 5 -22.17 -61.72 -28.74
N ASP A 6 -22.77 -61.00 -27.78
CA ASP A 6 -23.79 -59.96 -28.00
C ASP A 6 -23.20 -58.77 -28.78
N LYS A 7 -23.38 -58.78 -30.11
CA LYS A 7 -22.88 -57.77 -31.06
C LYS A 7 -23.77 -56.53 -31.16
N ASN A 8 -24.56 -56.20 -30.18
CA ASN A 8 -25.54 -55.10 -30.33
C ASN A 8 -25.42 -53.98 -29.30
N LYS A 9 -24.19 -53.58 -28.99
CA LYS A 9 -23.94 -52.29 -28.32
C LYS A 9 -23.14 -51.38 -29.24
N ILE A 10 -23.79 -50.87 -30.28
CA ILE A 10 -23.31 -49.72 -31.03
C ILE A 10 -23.52 -48.51 -30.09
N PRO A 11 -22.47 -47.76 -29.69
CA PRO A 11 -22.65 -46.49 -28.98
C PRO A 11 -23.42 -45.57 -29.92
N GLN A 12 -24.60 -45.13 -29.51
CA GLN A 12 -25.33 -44.12 -30.27
C GLN A 12 -24.43 -42.87 -30.34
N PRO A 13 -24.26 -42.26 -31.53
CA PRO A 13 -23.55 -40.98 -31.61
C PRO A 13 -24.24 -40.00 -30.70
N VAL A 14 -23.47 -39.33 -29.83
CA VAL A 14 -23.93 -38.19 -29.04
C VAL A 14 -24.41 -37.18 -30.06
N GLU A 15 -25.72 -36.99 -30.18
CA GLU A 15 -26.29 -35.88 -30.97
C GLU A 15 -25.66 -34.61 -30.46
N GLU A 16 -24.73 -34.01 -31.22
CA GLU A 16 -24.27 -32.66 -31.01
C GLU A 16 -25.51 -31.77 -31.14
N GLN A 17 -26.06 -31.36 -30.01
CA GLN A 17 -27.16 -30.41 -29.98
C GLN A 17 -26.65 -29.10 -30.56
N GLU A 18 -26.84 -28.89 -31.85
CA GLU A 18 -26.63 -27.56 -32.45
C GLU A 18 -27.51 -26.58 -31.72
N ILE A 19 -26.91 -25.62 -31.08
CA ILE A 19 -27.64 -24.55 -30.35
C ILE A 19 -28.28 -23.63 -31.40
N ASP A 20 -29.52 -23.91 -31.74
CA ASP A 20 -30.30 -23.05 -32.65
C ASP A 20 -30.69 -21.75 -31.90
N LEU A 21 -29.95 -20.68 -32.19
CA LEU A 21 -30.17 -19.36 -31.63
C LEU A 21 -31.58 -18.82 -31.95
N ILE A 22 -32.19 -19.24 -33.06
CA ILE A 22 -33.51 -18.81 -33.45
C ILE A 22 -34.56 -19.52 -32.60
N GLU A 23 -34.39 -20.79 -32.30
CA GLU A 23 -35.25 -21.54 -31.41
C GLU A 23 -35.18 -21.00 -29.99
N LEU A 24 -33.96 -20.65 -29.51
CA LEU A 24 -33.73 -19.98 -28.20
C LEU A 24 -34.45 -18.65 -28.13
N ALA A 25 -34.33 -17.83 -29.16
CA ALA A 25 -35.05 -16.52 -29.25
C ALA A 25 -36.57 -16.68 -29.22
N LYS A 26 -37.13 -17.68 -29.95
CA LYS A 26 -38.54 -17.99 -29.90
C LYS A 26 -39.01 -18.46 -28.52
N LYS A 27 -38.22 -19.23 -27.82
CA LYS A 27 -38.48 -19.74 -26.47
C LYS A 27 -38.49 -18.63 -25.45
N VAL A 28 -37.55 -17.69 -25.56
CA VAL A 28 -37.53 -16.43 -24.73
C VAL A 28 -38.75 -15.57 -25.02
N TRP A 29 -39.11 -15.38 -26.31
CA TRP A 29 -40.26 -14.60 -26.69
C TRP A 29 -41.60 -15.22 -26.24
N ALA A 30 -41.73 -16.54 -26.30
CA ALA A 30 -42.90 -17.25 -25.80
C ALA A 30 -43.10 -17.06 -24.30
N ASN A 31 -41.99 -17.00 -23.52
CA ASN A 31 -42.02 -16.81 -22.09
C ASN A 31 -41.81 -15.33 -21.67
N ARG A 32 -42.09 -14.38 -22.56
CA ARG A 32 -41.87 -12.93 -22.29
C ARG A 32 -42.42 -12.43 -20.96
N LYS A 33 -43.59 -12.95 -20.51
CA LYS A 33 -44.19 -12.57 -19.23
C LYS A 33 -43.31 -12.96 -18.04
N LEU A 34 -42.68 -14.11 -18.09
CA LEU A 34 -41.75 -14.58 -17.06
C LEU A 34 -40.46 -13.75 -17.09
N VAL A 35 -39.93 -13.50 -18.29
CA VAL A 35 -38.73 -12.66 -18.48
C VAL A 35 -38.99 -11.23 -17.96
N PHE A 36 -40.12 -10.60 -18.28
CA PHE A 36 -40.44 -9.28 -17.77
C PHE A 36 -40.63 -9.25 -16.24
N LYS A 37 -41.17 -10.32 -15.65
CA LYS A 37 -41.29 -10.42 -14.17
C LYS A 37 -39.93 -10.53 -13.53
N THR A 38 -39.06 -11.41 -14.02
CA THR A 38 -37.70 -11.59 -13.46
C THR A 38 -36.86 -10.33 -13.67
N CYS A 39 -36.89 -9.71 -14.83
CA CYS A 39 -36.24 -8.41 -15.07
C CYS A 39 -36.75 -7.32 -14.15
N GLY A 40 -38.07 -7.23 -13.94
CA GLY A 40 -38.68 -6.25 -13.04
C GLY A 40 -38.22 -6.42 -11.59
N ILE A 41 -38.17 -7.67 -11.10
CA ILE A 41 -37.65 -7.96 -9.77
C ILE A 41 -36.16 -7.63 -9.69
N ALA A 42 -35.37 -8.00 -10.71
CA ALA A 42 -33.94 -7.72 -10.75
C ALA A 42 -33.65 -6.20 -10.73
N VAL A 43 -34.45 -5.39 -11.45
CA VAL A 43 -34.32 -3.92 -11.43
C VAL A 43 -34.66 -3.35 -10.04
N ILE A 44 -35.69 -3.84 -9.38
CA ILE A 44 -36.05 -3.39 -8.03
C ILE A 44 -34.92 -3.73 -7.05
N VAL A 45 -34.39 -4.96 -7.10
CA VAL A 45 -33.28 -5.38 -6.25
C VAL A 45 -32.03 -4.53 -6.53
N ALA A 46 -31.70 -4.29 -7.80
CA ALA A 46 -30.58 -3.44 -8.19
C ALA A 46 -30.69 -2.01 -7.67
N LEU A 47 -31.90 -1.43 -7.74
CA LEU A 47 -32.15 -0.08 -7.18
C LEU A 47 -31.95 -0.07 -5.66
N VAL A 48 -32.50 -1.05 -4.94
CA VAL A 48 -32.34 -1.15 -3.48
C VAL A 48 -30.86 -1.27 -3.11
N VAL A 49 -30.10 -2.09 -3.81
CA VAL A 49 -28.65 -2.25 -3.59
C VAL A 49 -27.91 -0.94 -3.91
N ALA A 50 -28.22 -0.28 -5.03
CA ALA A 50 -27.55 0.95 -5.44
C ALA A 50 -27.76 2.10 -4.43
N PHE A 51 -28.97 2.26 -3.90
CA PHE A 51 -29.26 3.28 -2.87
C PHE A 51 -28.73 2.91 -1.48
N SER A 52 -28.38 1.66 -1.26
CA SER A 52 -27.83 1.18 0.02
C SER A 52 -26.33 1.44 0.19
N ILE A 53 -25.61 1.71 -0.91
CA ILE A 53 -24.17 1.97 -0.86
C ILE A 53 -23.92 3.37 -0.32
N PRO A 54 -23.17 3.54 0.78
CA PRO A 54 -22.85 4.86 1.31
C PRO A 54 -21.99 5.65 0.32
N LYS A 55 -22.16 6.96 0.30
CA LYS A 55 -21.32 7.85 -0.50
C LYS A 55 -19.92 7.89 0.06
N GLU A 56 -18.93 7.93 -0.82
CA GLU A 56 -17.53 8.09 -0.47
C GLU A 56 -16.96 9.31 -1.19
N TYR A 57 -16.05 10.00 -0.51
CA TYR A 57 -15.38 11.21 -1.00
C TYR A 57 -13.89 10.94 -1.05
N ALA A 58 -13.31 11.12 -2.22
CA ALA A 58 -11.87 10.98 -2.44
C ALA A 58 -11.23 12.37 -2.52
N THR A 59 -10.24 12.61 -1.68
CA THR A 59 -9.39 13.81 -1.75
C THR A 59 -8.01 13.40 -2.23
N SER A 60 -7.49 14.12 -3.22
CA SER A 60 -6.17 13.82 -3.80
C SER A 60 -5.25 15.02 -3.68
N VAL A 61 -3.99 14.76 -3.40
CA VAL A 61 -2.90 15.74 -3.39
C VAL A 61 -1.74 15.21 -4.23
N THR A 62 -1.10 16.11 -4.96
CA THR A 62 0.08 15.78 -5.77
C THR A 62 1.34 16.36 -5.17
N LEU A 63 2.39 15.55 -5.08
CA LEU A 63 3.71 15.91 -4.61
C LEU A 63 4.65 15.90 -5.82
N ALA A 64 5.24 17.04 -6.13
CA ALA A 64 6.30 17.09 -7.12
C ALA A 64 7.61 16.63 -6.46
N PRO A 65 8.37 15.71 -7.08
CA PRO A 65 9.68 15.37 -6.57
C PRO A 65 10.61 16.59 -6.72
N GLU A 66 11.44 16.83 -5.72
CA GLU A 66 12.60 17.66 -5.94
C GLU A 66 13.47 16.94 -6.99
N THR A 67 13.43 17.40 -8.22
CA THR A 67 14.42 17.00 -9.19
C THR A 67 15.73 17.61 -8.73
N THR A 68 16.48 16.85 -7.92
CA THR A 68 17.93 17.08 -7.89
C THR A 68 18.36 16.83 -9.33
N GLY A 69 18.47 17.93 -10.09
CA GLY A 69 18.83 17.84 -11.49
C GLY A 69 19.98 16.86 -11.58
N LYS A 70 19.90 15.89 -12.47
CA LYS A 70 21.09 15.24 -13.00
C LYS A 70 21.97 16.39 -13.50
N SER A 71 22.61 17.07 -12.56
CA SER A 71 23.70 17.96 -12.81
C SER A 71 24.72 17.09 -13.50
N THR A 72 24.56 17.02 -14.79
CA THR A 72 25.59 16.77 -15.75
C THR A 72 26.92 16.79 -15.03
N GLY A 73 27.59 15.64 -14.97
CA GLY A 73 28.99 15.59 -14.51
C GLY A 73 29.79 16.60 -15.31
N GLY A 74 29.76 17.84 -14.87
CA GLY A 74 30.62 18.89 -15.37
C GLY A 74 32.05 18.48 -15.19
N SER A 75 32.95 19.19 -15.75
CA SER A 75 34.42 18.99 -15.73
C SER A 75 35.00 18.55 -14.37
N MET A 76 34.30 18.84 -13.29
CA MET A 76 34.62 18.43 -11.91
C MET A 76 34.43 16.95 -11.65
N GLY A 77 33.38 16.32 -12.21
CA GLY A 77 33.17 14.88 -12.13
C GLY A 77 34.21 14.09 -12.93
N ALA A 78 34.61 14.64 -14.09
CA ALA A 78 35.67 14.06 -14.92
C ALA A 78 37.05 14.15 -14.25
N LEU A 79 37.37 15.26 -13.57
CA LEU A 79 38.59 15.41 -12.80
C LEU A 79 38.65 14.49 -11.56
N ALA A 80 37.53 14.30 -10.87
CA ALA A 80 37.43 13.37 -9.75
C ALA A 80 37.59 11.92 -10.20
N ALA A 81 37.03 11.54 -11.36
CA ALA A 81 37.21 10.21 -11.95
C ALA A 81 38.68 9.96 -12.36
N MET A 82 39.38 10.97 -12.87
CA MET A 82 40.83 10.89 -13.15
C MET A 82 41.67 10.73 -11.88
N ALA A 83 41.22 11.29 -10.76
CA ALA A 83 41.85 11.11 -9.44
C ALA A 83 41.51 9.78 -8.78
N GLY A 84 40.79 8.89 -9.46
CA GLY A 84 40.36 7.60 -8.91
C GLY A 84 39.20 7.72 -7.87
N VAL A 85 38.68 8.91 -7.70
CA VAL A 85 37.54 9.17 -6.81
C VAL A 85 36.27 9.17 -7.65
N ASN A 86 35.51 8.11 -7.55
CA ASN A 86 34.23 7.99 -8.26
C ASN A 86 33.15 8.86 -7.58
N LEU A 87 33.22 10.16 -7.78
CA LEU A 87 32.19 11.11 -7.33
C LEU A 87 30.91 11.07 -8.19
N GLY A 88 30.97 10.39 -9.33
CA GLY A 88 29.85 10.29 -10.25
C GLY A 88 28.69 9.43 -9.77
N ASN A 89 28.91 8.56 -8.78
CA ASN A 89 27.88 7.71 -8.18
C ASN A 89 27.62 8.02 -6.70
N SER A 90 28.36 8.98 -6.11
CA SER A 90 28.11 9.47 -4.74
C SER A 90 27.20 10.70 -4.73
N GLY A 91 26.79 11.19 -5.88
CA GLY A 91 25.79 12.24 -5.98
C GLY A 91 24.43 11.66 -5.68
N GLY A 92 24.12 11.54 -4.39
CA GLY A 92 22.73 11.39 -3.95
C GLY A 92 21.91 10.36 -4.71
N ASP A 93 22.32 9.09 -4.72
CA ASP A 93 21.34 8.02 -4.86
C ASP A 93 20.42 8.21 -3.67
N ASP A 94 19.32 8.90 -3.92
CA ASP A 94 18.25 9.11 -2.95
C ASP A 94 17.90 7.72 -2.45
N ALA A 95 18.32 7.41 -1.25
CA ALA A 95 18.12 6.10 -0.65
C ALA A 95 16.63 5.77 -0.51
N LEU A 96 15.78 6.72 -0.85
CA LEU A 96 14.33 6.61 -0.83
C LEU A 96 13.80 7.10 -2.18
N PHE A 97 13.63 6.14 -3.11
CA PHE A 97 13.02 6.39 -4.39
C PHE A 97 11.52 6.64 -4.21
N PRO A 98 10.89 7.55 -4.98
CA PRO A 98 9.45 7.77 -4.92
C PRO A 98 8.62 6.50 -5.11
N GLU A 99 9.13 5.51 -5.84
CA GLU A 99 8.47 4.21 -6.05
C GLU A 99 8.24 3.42 -4.76
N LEU A 100 8.95 3.74 -3.67
CA LEU A 100 8.77 3.11 -2.36
C LEU A 100 7.68 3.79 -1.49
N TYR A 101 7.19 4.97 -1.89
CA TYR A 101 6.18 5.68 -1.10
C TYR A 101 4.88 4.90 -0.89
N PRO A 102 4.35 4.17 -1.90
CA PRO A 102 3.20 3.30 -1.69
C PRO A 102 3.43 2.26 -0.60
N ASP A 103 4.62 1.62 -0.59
CA ASP A 103 4.97 0.58 0.37
C ASP A 103 5.13 1.16 1.79
N ILE A 104 5.70 2.35 1.91
CA ILE A 104 5.83 3.05 3.19
C ILE A 104 4.45 3.36 3.78
N VAL A 105 3.56 3.94 2.98
CA VAL A 105 2.22 4.35 3.43
C VAL A 105 1.34 3.15 3.77
N SER A 106 1.52 2.02 3.08
CA SER A 106 0.79 0.77 3.36
C SER A 106 1.40 -0.05 4.50
N SER A 107 2.56 0.35 5.02
CA SER A 107 3.23 -0.37 6.11
C SER A 107 2.44 -0.28 7.42
N THR A 108 2.43 -1.37 8.18
CA THR A 108 1.74 -1.43 9.48
C THR A 108 2.15 -0.33 10.45
N PRO A 109 3.45 -0.01 10.63
CA PRO A 109 3.85 1.08 11.51
C PRO A 109 3.28 2.43 11.10
N PHE A 110 3.28 2.74 9.81
CA PHE A 110 2.74 3.99 9.30
C PHE A 110 1.23 4.09 9.53
N LEU A 111 0.49 3.01 9.27
CA LEU A 111 -0.97 2.96 9.44
C LEU A 111 -1.38 3.06 10.91
N THR A 112 -0.68 2.38 11.81
CA THR A 112 -0.97 2.41 13.24
C THR A 112 -0.73 3.79 13.86
N GLU A 113 0.25 4.53 13.37
CA GLU A 113 0.44 5.91 13.79
C GLU A 113 -0.74 6.83 13.44
N LEU A 114 -1.49 6.51 12.37
CA LEU A 114 -2.68 7.28 11.99
C LEU A 114 -3.87 7.04 12.92
N PHE A 115 -3.90 5.98 13.71
CA PHE A 115 -5.02 5.65 14.59
C PHE A 115 -5.31 6.75 15.62
N ASP A 116 -4.27 7.40 16.13
CA ASP A 116 -4.40 8.47 17.12
C ASP A 116 -4.72 9.86 16.53
N VAL A 117 -4.84 9.94 15.20
CA VAL A 117 -5.19 11.21 14.53
C VAL A 117 -6.62 11.57 14.90
N LYS A 118 -6.80 12.77 15.43
CA LYS A 118 -8.12 13.32 15.72
C LYS A 118 -8.78 13.80 14.43
N VAL A 119 -9.96 13.30 14.17
CA VAL A 119 -10.79 13.67 13.02
C VAL A 119 -12.06 14.35 13.47
N GLU A 120 -12.52 15.31 12.67
CA GLU A 120 -13.73 16.07 12.92
C GLU A 120 -14.66 15.90 11.71
N ASP A 121 -15.94 15.58 11.97
CA ASP A 121 -16.97 15.48 10.97
C ASP A 121 -17.38 16.87 10.44
N GLN A 122 -17.86 16.95 9.20
CA GLN A 122 -18.34 18.18 8.57
C GLN A 122 -19.42 18.90 9.41
N LYS A 123 -20.18 18.18 10.22
CA LYS A 123 -21.18 18.73 11.11
C LYS A 123 -20.64 19.29 12.42
N GLY A 124 -19.36 19.01 12.74
CA GLY A 124 -18.74 19.42 14.00
C GLY A 124 -19.25 18.66 15.24
N GLU A 125 -20.04 17.60 15.03
CA GLU A 125 -20.63 16.80 16.10
C GLU A 125 -19.65 15.74 16.66
N LEU A 126 -18.71 15.28 15.82
CA LEU A 126 -17.78 14.21 16.15
C LEU A 126 -16.35 14.75 16.18
N LYS A 127 -15.70 14.62 17.35
CA LYS A 127 -14.25 14.86 17.54
C LYS A 127 -13.66 13.62 18.19
N ILE A 128 -13.29 12.64 17.38
CA ILE A 128 -12.84 11.34 17.84
C ILE A 128 -11.53 10.94 17.17
N ARG A 129 -10.89 9.88 17.64
CA ARG A 129 -9.72 9.32 16.97
C ARG A 129 -10.13 8.63 15.67
N LEU A 130 -9.24 8.61 14.71
CA LEU A 130 -9.46 7.92 13.43
C LEU A 130 -9.80 6.43 13.65
N TYR A 131 -9.17 5.79 14.63
CA TYR A 131 -9.49 4.42 15.02
C TYR A 131 -10.98 4.26 15.37
N ASP A 132 -11.49 5.07 16.30
CA ASP A 132 -12.88 5.01 16.77
C ASP A 132 -13.87 5.36 15.63
N TYR A 133 -13.46 6.26 14.72
CA TYR A 133 -14.25 6.59 13.53
C TYR A 133 -14.37 5.41 12.57
N LEU A 134 -13.26 4.68 12.36
CA LEU A 134 -13.25 3.52 11.44
C LEU A 134 -13.98 2.32 12.01
N ASP A 135 -13.95 2.13 13.34
CA ASP A 135 -14.60 1.01 14.03
C ASP A 135 -16.12 1.22 14.15
N GLU A 136 -16.54 2.36 14.67
CA GLU A 136 -17.94 2.56 15.08
C GLU A 136 -18.79 3.40 14.11
N HIS A 137 -18.17 4.34 13.37
CA HIS A 137 -18.92 5.37 12.63
C HIS A 137 -18.97 5.15 11.12
N GLN A 138 -18.41 4.06 10.62
CA GLN A 138 -18.50 3.72 9.21
C GLN A 138 -19.80 3.00 8.87
N ARG A 139 -20.53 3.57 7.90
CA ARG A 139 -21.74 2.94 7.37
C ARG A 139 -21.34 1.84 6.39
N SER A 140 -21.69 0.60 6.72
CA SER A 140 -21.62 -0.52 5.78
C SER A 140 -23.00 -0.78 5.19
N PRO A 141 -23.09 -1.22 3.92
CA PRO A 141 -24.39 -1.58 3.35
C PRO A 141 -25.00 -2.75 4.13
N TRP A 142 -26.29 -2.63 4.49
CA TRP A 142 -26.99 -3.63 5.32
C TRP A 142 -26.98 -5.05 4.74
N TRP A 143 -26.95 -5.16 3.41
CA TRP A 143 -26.86 -6.47 2.73
C TRP A 143 -25.45 -7.11 2.91
N GLY A 144 -24.42 -6.31 3.18
CA GLY A 144 -23.09 -6.83 3.53
C GLY A 144 -23.11 -7.70 4.79
N ALA A 145 -23.97 -7.37 5.77
CA ALA A 145 -24.18 -8.20 6.95
C ALA A 145 -24.80 -9.55 6.58
N ILE A 146 -25.75 -9.58 5.63
CA ILE A 146 -26.41 -10.82 5.18
C ILE A 146 -25.41 -11.72 4.43
N VAL A 147 -24.60 -11.15 3.54
CA VAL A 147 -23.58 -11.90 2.78
C VAL A 147 -22.47 -12.39 3.68
N SER A 148 -22.08 -11.61 4.69
CA SER A 148 -21.02 -11.99 5.65
C SER A 148 -21.51 -12.91 6.78
N ALA A 149 -22.82 -13.00 7.02
CA ALA A 149 -23.40 -13.80 8.11
C ALA A 149 -22.91 -15.26 8.12
N PRO A 150 -22.90 -16.02 7.01
CA PRO A 150 -22.44 -17.41 7.02
C PRO A 150 -20.94 -17.51 7.36
N PHE A 151 -20.12 -16.54 6.92
CA PHE A 151 -18.68 -16.51 7.21
C PHE A 151 -18.42 -16.08 8.66
N LYS A 152 -19.22 -15.15 9.21
CA LYS A 152 -19.15 -14.76 10.62
C LYS A 152 -19.58 -15.89 11.54
N ALA A 153 -20.61 -16.66 11.17
CA ALA A 153 -21.04 -17.84 11.91
C ALA A 153 -19.94 -18.92 11.98
N LEU A 154 -19.25 -19.17 10.85
CA LEU A 154 -18.08 -20.07 10.82
C LEU A 154 -16.94 -19.53 11.67
N GLY A 155 -16.66 -18.23 11.60
CA GLY A 155 -15.65 -17.56 12.43
C GLY A 155 -15.96 -17.67 13.92
N TRP A 156 -17.23 -17.50 14.31
CA TRP A 156 -17.69 -17.67 15.70
C TRP A 156 -17.49 -19.10 16.22
N VAL A 157 -17.78 -20.11 15.40
CA VAL A 157 -17.50 -21.52 15.78
C VAL A 157 -16.00 -21.75 15.96
N VAL A 158 -15.15 -21.17 15.12
CA VAL A 158 -13.69 -21.29 15.24
C VAL A 158 -13.16 -20.52 16.47
N SER A 159 -13.76 -19.36 16.82
CA SER A 159 -13.35 -18.60 18.01
C SER A 159 -13.67 -19.30 19.34
N LEU A 160 -14.64 -20.22 19.35
CA LEU A 160 -14.91 -21.05 20.53
C LEU A 160 -13.77 -22.04 20.83
N PHE A 161 -12.89 -22.31 19.86
CA PHE A 161 -11.76 -23.25 19.98
C PHE A 161 -10.39 -22.55 19.99
N LYS A 162 -10.34 -21.24 19.87
CA LYS A 162 -9.12 -20.44 19.96
C LYS A 162 -9.24 -19.46 21.11
N ASP A 163 -8.34 -19.57 22.07
CA ASP A 163 -8.08 -18.51 23.04
C ASP A 163 -7.54 -17.30 22.26
N GLU A 164 -8.34 -16.25 22.11
CA GLU A 164 -7.85 -14.99 21.56
C GLU A 164 -6.89 -14.38 22.58
N PRO A 165 -5.67 -14.01 22.17
CA PRO A 165 -4.82 -13.23 23.04
C PRO A 165 -5.52 -11.87 23.25
N THR A 166 -6.13 -11.70 24.41
CA THR A 166 -6.63 -10.42 24.90
C THR A 166 -5.42 -9.52 25.17
N GLY A 167 -4.95 -8.88 24.12
CA GLY A 167 -4.01 -7.79 24.21
C GLY A 167 -4.73 -6.57 24.78
N GLN A 168 -4.98 -6.55 26.07
CA GLN A 168 -5.23 -5.32 26.81
C GLN A 168 -3.92 -4.53 26.84
N GLY A 169 -3.65 -3.81 25.77
CA GLY A 169 -2.52 -2.89 25.67
C GLY A 169 -2.89 -1.56 26.33
N ASP A 170 -1.96 -1.03 27.03
CA ASP A 170 -1.87 0.23 27.78
C ASP A 170 -2.12 1.49 26.90
N GLY A 171 -3.18 1.49 26.10
CA GLY A 171 -3.62 2.62 25.25
C GLY A 171 -2.71 2.98 24.09
N LYS A 172 -1.55 2.32 23.94
CA LYS A 172 -0.65 2.51 22.79
C LYS A 172 -0.66 1.27 21.92
N VAL A 173 -1.06 1.45 20.67
CA VAL A 173 -1.04 0.39 19.66
C VAL A 173 0.42 -0.03 19.42
N ASN A 174 0.69 -1.33 19.56
CA ASN A 174 2.00 -1.87 19.27
C ASN A 174 2.02 -2.40 17.83
N PRO A 175 2.77 -1.78 16.90
CA PRO A 175 2.81 -2.20 15.49
C PRO A 175 3.27 -3.64 15.25
N PHE A 176 3.96 -4.24 16.25
CA PHE A 176 4.47 -5.61 16.18
C PHE A 176 3.48 -6.64 16.73
N MET A 177 2.47 -6.22 17.47
CA MET A 177 1.49 -7.10 18.12
C MET A 177 0.10 -6.45 18.06
N LEU A 178 -0.49 -6.42 16.87
CA LEU A 178 -1.83 -5.91 16.67
C LEU A 178 -2.86 -6.92 17.17
N THR A 179 -3.90 -6.42 17.80
CA THR A 179 -5.12 -7.19 18.03
C THR A 179 -5.83 -7.47 16.71
N LYS A 180 -6.78 -8.38 16.70
CA LYS A 180 -7.54 -8.71 15.50
C LYS A 180 -8.32 -7.51 14.95
N ASP A 181 -8.88 -6.70 15.83
CA ASP A 181 -9.64 -5.51 15.45
C ASP A 181 -8.72 -4.40 14.93
N GLU A 182 -7.58 -4.16 15.58
CA GLU A 182 -6.57 -3.24 15.10
C GLU A 182 -6.02 -3.64 13.72
N ALA A 183 -5.78 -4.94 13.50
CA ALA A 183 -5.33 -5.44 12.21
C ALA A 183 -6.40 -5.27 11.12
N ALA A 184 -7.68 -5.48 11.44
CA ALA A 184 -8.79 -5.27 10.53
C ALA A 184 -8.95 -3.78 10.15
N ILE A 185 -8.78 -2.88 11.13
CA ILE A 185 -8.83 -1.43 10.91
C ILE A 185 -7.62 -0.96 10.07
N ALA A 186 -6.41 -1.50 10.34
CA ALA A 186 -5.23 -1.20 9.53
C ALA A 186 -5.43 -1.64 8.06
N ASP A 187 -5.97 -2.83 7.82
CA ASP A 187 -6.29 -3.33 6.48
C ASP A 187 -7.38 -2.47 5.79
N ALA A 188 -8.41 -2.09 6.53
CA ALA A 188 -9.45 -1.19 6.03
C ALA A 188 -8.88 0.18 5.66
N LEU A 189 -7.96 0.72 6.46
CA LEU A 189 -7.31 2.00 6.23
C LEU A 189 -6.36 1.93 5.03
N SER A 190 -5.58 0.85 4.90
CA SER A 190 -4.66 0.66 3.76
C SER A 190 -5.40 0.65 2.41
N LYS A 191 -6.61 0.10 2.36
CA LYS A 191 -7.46 0.09 1.16
C LYS A 191 -8.04 1.46 0.81
N ARG A 192 -8.09 2.38 1.77
CA ARG A 192 -8.65 3.73 1.61
C ARG A 192 -7.60 4.78 1.26
N ILE A 193 -6.32 4.48 1.51
CA ILE A 193 -5.19 5.32 1.16
C ILE A 193 -4.53 4.73 -0.08
N SER A 194 -4.47 5.50 -1.15
CA SER A 194 -3.80 5.11 -2.40
C SER A 194 -2.70 6.10 -2.71
N VAL A 195 -1.50 5.57 -2.97
CA VAL A 195 -0.35 6.35 -3.42
C VAL A 195 0.10 5.81 -4.76
N SER A 196 0.19 6.67 -5.74
CA SER A 196 0.68 6.32 -7.08
C SER A 196 1.79 7.25 -7.52
N VAL A 197 2.78 6.71 -8.20
CA VAL A 197 3.93 7.46 -8.71
C VAL A 197 3.98 7.35 -10.22
N ASP A 198 4.00 8.48 -10.89
CA ASP A 198 4.24 8.52 -12.34
C ASP A 198 5.73 8.27 -12.61
N LYS A 199 6.03 7.14 -13.21
CA LYS A 199 7.42 6.73 -13.52
C LYS A 199 8.15 7.66 -14.48
N LYS A 200 7.43 8.49 -15.25
CA LYS A 200 8.04 9.43 -16.21
C LYS A 200 8.40 10.75 -15.56
N THR A 201 7.51 11.26 -14.73
CA THR A 201 7.65 12.59 -14.11
C THR A 201 8.13 12.52 -12.66
N GLY A 202 8.03 11.36 -12.02
CA GLY A 202 8.29 11.19 -10.59
C GLY A 202 7.21 11.82 -9.69
N VAL A 203 6.18 12.40 -10.28
CA VAL A 203 5.09 13.02 -9.53
C VAL A 203 4.33 11.95 -8.76
N THR A 204 4.19 12.18 -7.46
CA THR A 204 3.47 11.28 -6.57
C THR A 204 2.08 11.83 -6.30
N THR A 205 1.06 11.02 -6.54
CA THR A 205 -0.33 11.35 -6.20
C THR A 205 -0.77 10.51 -5.02
N LEU A 206 -1.13 11.19 -3.93
CA LEU A 206 -1.73 10.59 -2.73
C LEU A 206 -3.24 10.84 -2.78
N SER A 207 -4.04 9.82 -2.59
CA SER A 207 -5.50 9.90 -2.53
C SER A 207 -6.02 9.16 -1.31
N VAL A 208 -6.92 9.79 -0.59
CA VAL A 208 -7.60 9.19 0.58
C VAL A 208 -9.10 9.24 0.36
N THR A 209 -9.77 8.10 0.57
CA THR A 209 -11.21 7.95 0.37
C THR A 209 -11.90 7.70 1.70
N MET A 210 -12.83 8.60 2.09
CA MET A 210 -13.61 8.49 3.33
C MET A 210 -15.09 8.79 3.08
N GLN A 211 -15.96 8.43 4.03
CA GLN A 211 -17.40 8.70 3.93
C GLN A 211 -17.77 10.16 4.26
N ASP A 212 -16.88 10.88 4.93
CA ASP A 212 -17.01 12.30 5.21
C ASP A 212 -15.95 13.10 4.44
N PRO A 213 -16.36 14.21 3.74
CA PRO A 213 -15.43 14.99 2.93
C PRO A 213 -14.39 15.75 3.76
N LEU A 214 -14.74 16.23 4.98
CA LEU A 214 -13.82 16.94 5.84
C LEU A 214 -12.75 15.98 6.40
N ILE A 215 -13.19 14.79 6.81
CA ILE A 215 -12.28 13.72 7.28
C ILE A 215 -11.36 13.29 6.14
N SER A 216 -11.89 13.12 4.92
CA SER A 216 -11.08 12.79 3.74
C SER A 216 -9.98 13.83 3.51
N ALA A 217 -10.31 15.12 3.55
CA ALA A 217 -9.37 16.22 3.34
C ALA A 217 -8.32 16.31 4.47
N ALA A 218 -8.76 16.28 5.73
CA ALA A 218 -7.89 16.37 6.89
C ALA A 218 -6.92 15.18 6.98
N LEU A 219 -7.41 13.97 6.67
CA LEU A 219 -6.57 12.78 6.67
C LEU A 219 -5.57 12.80 5.51
N THR A 220 -5.97 13.27 4.31
CA THR A 220 -5.06 13.44 3.18
C THR A 220 -3.90 14.37 3.54
N ASP A 221 -4.18 15.52 4.14
CA ASP A 221 -3.14 16.47 4.60
C ASP A 221 -2.24 15.84 5.68
N THR A 222 -2.82 15.10 6.62
CA THR A 222 -2.07 14.43 7.68
C THR A 222 -1.15 13.34 7.13
N VAL A 223 -1.65 12.48 6.24
CA VAL A 223 -0.85 11.43 5.60
C VAL A 223 0.27 12.03 4.76
N MET A 224 -0.02 13.09 4.00
CA MET A 224 0.98 13.83 3.23
C MET A 224 2.11 14.36 4.12
N ARG A 225 1.75 15.07 5.20
CA ARG A 225 2.76 15.63 6.14
C ARG A 225 3.58 14.55 6.81
N ARG A 226 2.98 13.45 7.23
CA ARG A 226 3.70 12.32 7.83
C ARG A 226 4.65 11.67 6.85
N LEU A 227 4.21 11.46 5.61
CA LEU A 227 5.07 10.93 4.55
C LEU A 227 6.27 11.87 4.28
N GLN A 228 6.03 13.17 4.18
CA GLN A 228 7.10 14.17 4.01
C GLN A 228 8.10 14.15 5.17
N ASN A 229 7.61 14.10 6.40
CA ASN A 229 8.46 14.01 7.59
C ASN A 229 9.29 12.71 7.57
N TYR A 230 8.66 11.58 7.28
CA TYR A 230 9.35 10.29 7.19
C TYR A 230 10.48 10.32 6.16
N ILE A 231 10.21 10.87 4.97
CA ILE A 231 11.21 11.03 3.90
C ILE A 231 12.36 11.93 4.36
N THR A 232 12.03 13.08 4.97
CA THR A 232 13.01 14.05 5.44
C THR A 232 13.89 13.47 6.54
N ASP A 233 13.30 12.80 7.52
CA ASP A 233 14.01 12.16 8.62
C ASP A 233 14.94 11.05 8.13
N TYR A 234 14.45 10.21 7.20
CA TYR A 234 15.25 9.16 6.62
C TYR A 234 16.47 9.73 5.88
N ARG A 235 16.27 10.72 4.99
CA ARG A 235 17.35 11.38 4.24
C ARG A 235 18.35 12.06 5.17
N THR A 236 17.85 12.77 6.17
CA THR A 236 18.70 13.47 7.15
C THR A 236 19.52 12.50 7.98
N ASN A 237 18.93 11.41 8.45
CA ASN A 237 19.63 10.40 9.23
C ASN A 237 20.70 9.68 8.39
N LYS A 238 20.38 9.35 7.13
CA LYS A 238 21.36 8.79 6.21
C LYS A 238 22.52 9.75 5.97
N ALA A 239 22.23 11.02 5.64
CA ALA A 239 23.26 12.03 5.39
C ALA A 239 24.18 12.24 6.60
N ARG A 240 23.63 12.23 7.81
CA ARG A 240 24.42 12.29 9.04
C ARG A 240 25.33 11.07 9.23
N HIS A 241 24.82 9.89 8.90
CA HIS A 241 25.61 8.67 8.98
C HIS A 241 26.76 8.68 7.96
N ASP A 242 26.46 9.10 6.73
CA ASP A 242 27.46 9.18 5.65
C ASP A 242 28.53 10.23 5.96
N LEU A 243 28.14 11.40 6.54
CA LEU A 243 29.07 12.42 7.00
C LEU A 243 30.02 11.86 8.08
N LYS A 244 29.48 11.20 9.10
CA LYS A 244 30.27 10.61 10.17
C LYS A 244 31.26 9.55 9.66
N PHE A 245 30.82 8.77 8.67
CA PHE A 245 31.69 7.80 8.00
C PHE A 245 32.82 8.48 7.22
N ALA A 246 32.49 9.54 6.46
CA ALA A 246 33.48 10.32 5.70
C ALA A 246 34.50 11.02 6.62
N GLU A 247 34.05 11.60 7.73
CA GLU A 247 34.93 12.19 8.75
C GLU A 247 35.91 11.17 9.30
N LYS A 248 35.43 9.97 9.64
CA LYS A 248 36.28 8.90 10.12
C LYS A 248 37.36 8.49 9.09
N LEU A 249 36.96 8.33 7.83
CA LEU A 249 37.91 8.02 6.75
C LEU A 249 38.94 9.13 6.55
N TYR A 250 38.50 10.40 6.64
CA TYR A 250 39.40 11.53 6.55
C TYR A 250 40.46 11.52 7.69
N ASP A 251 40.01 11.30 8.91
CA ASP A 251 40.91 11.24 10.07
C ASP A 251 41.90 10.08 9.99
N GLU A 252 41.45 8.89 9.53
CA GLU A 252 42.33 7.74 9.28
C GLU A 252 43.34 8.03 8.16
N ALA A 253 42.93 8.62 7.05
CA ALA A 253 43.79 9.00 5.95
C ALA A 253 44.84 10.03 6.38
N LYS A 254 44.41 11.04 7.17
CA LYS A 254 45.27 12.07 7.74
C LYS A 254 46.32 11.48 8.69
N ALA A 255 45.91 10.56 9.57
CA ALA A 255 46.84 9.87 10.48
C ALA A 255 47.85 9.05 9.69
N ASN A 256 47.44 8.31 8.69
CA ASN A 256 48.28 7.51 7.82
C ASN A 256 49.29 8.40 7.05
N TYR A 257 48.84 9.56 6.56
CA TYR A 257 49.71 10.52 5.90
C TYR A 257 50.79 11.04 6.83
N TYR A 258 50.45 11.48 8.03
CA TYR A 258 51.46 11.94 9.00
C TYR A 258 52.44 10.83 9.43
N ALA A 259 51.93 9.61 9.61
CA ALA A 259 52.80 8.47 9.93
C ALA A 259 53.78 8.18 8.78
N ALA A 260 53.33 8.25 7.53
CA ALA A 260 54.19 8.10 6.35
C ALA A 260 55.23 9.24 6.25
N GLN A 261 54.81 10.47 6.50
CA GLN A 261 55.70 11.65 6.51
C GLN A 261 56.80 11.52 7.59
N GLN A 262 56.45 11.09 8.79
CA GLN A 262 57.45 10.84 9.86
C GLN A 262 58.44 9.74 9.47
N LYS A 263 57.95 8.64 8.86
CA LYS A 263 58.86 7.58 8.37
C LYS A 263 59.81 8.15 7.31
N TYR A 264 59.32 8.94 6.36
CA TYR A 264 60.17 9.55 5.35
C TYR A 264 61.20 10.51 5.94
N ALA A 265 60.85 11.32 6.92
CA ALA A 265 61.77 12.22 7.61
C ALA A 265 62.91 11.45 8.27
N ARG A 266 62.60 10.36 8.99
CA ARG A 266 63.64 9.47 9.61
C ARG A 266 64.58 8.86 8.56
N TYR A 267 64.05 8.37 7.42
CA TYR A 267 64.89 7.84 6.34
C TYR A 267 65.79 8.91 5.72
N ALA A 268 65.33 10.16 5.62
CA ALA A 268 66.14 11.25 5.12
C ALA A 268 67.29 11.59 6.08
N GLU A 269 67.03 11.64 7.38
CA GLU A 269 68.11 11.84 8.42
C GLU A 269 69.18 10.75 8.36
N TYR A 270 68.82 9.48 8.26
CA TYR A 270 69.76 8.37 8.16
C TYR A 270 70.61 8.40 6.88
N ARG A 271 70.19 9.08 5.84
CA ARG A 271 70.92 9.14 4.56
C ARG A 271 71.88 10.30 4.48
N PHE A 272 71.75 11.30 5.32
CA PHE A 272 72.57 12.50 5.32
C PHE A 272 73.49 12.58 6.60
N ALA A 273 73.41 11.63 7.52
CA ALA A 273 74.34 11.41 8.60
C ALA A 273 75.41 10.37 8.17
#